data_059f1c8ba10f3a80279062277e0549dc
#
_entry.id   059f1c8ba10f3a80279062277e0549dc
#
_cell.length_a   1.000
_cell.length_b   1.000
_cell.length_c   1.000
_cell.angle_alpha   90.00
_cell.angle_beta   90.00
_cell.angle_gamma   90.00
#
_symmetry.space_group_name_H-M   'P 1'
#
loop_
_entity.id
_entity.type
_entity.pdbx_description
1 polymer ?
#
loop_
_entity_poly.entity_id
_entity_poly.type
_entity_poly.pdbx_seq_one_letter_code
_entity_poly.pdbx_strand_id
1 'polypeptide(L)'
;MSAHPWEKSYPPPARWDAEVKIGPVYAALDDAAEQFGDRPAVEFMGTRATYRQLRDLANRAAKGFQQLGVGPGVHVGLYLPNTPHYLVAFFGILKAGGTVVNYSPLDAEAVLAHKVEDSETTILVTLDLPQLFPQMAALLGHGGLEKLVIGGMGDLAAYPEFASITLPKSNDLVTYDDTHVPFVSLLDNDGTYTPHPIEDPAETIAVLQYTGGTTGPPKGAMLTHGNLTAAGSQYIETTKGEPPVLTPGQERCLLVLPLFHIYALTSCMLLCIRLGAEMVLHPRFDLEAVIKEIAAKKITIFMGVPTMFTAMLMYPGIADIDLSSLKFTGSGGAPLPLEVQQRFQALSGCTLNEGWGMTETSPAGTFSPMHGQRKEGSCGIPVPQVVLKFADVTDPTKYVALGERGEICIAGPNVMKGYWKNPQATADSMTAAGFFRTGDVA
;
A
#
# COMPACT_ATOMS: atom_id res chain seq x y z
N MET A 1 33.74 -3.29 7.60
CA MET A 1 32.93 -2.70 6.52
C MET A 1 32.99 -1.20 6.69
N SER A 2 33.18 -0.41 5.63
CA SER A 2 33.14 1.04 5.73
C SER A 2 31.71 1.44 6.08
N ALA A 3 31.54 2.22 7.15
CA ALA A 3 30.24 2.75 7.55
C ALA A 3 29.67 3.59 6.40
N HIS A 4 28.40 3.41 6.08
CA HIS A 4 27.73 4.27 5.10
C HIS A 4 27.57 5.68 5.64
N PRO A 5 27.68 6.73 4.81
CA PRO A 5 27.69 8.10 5.29
C PRO A 5 26.38 8.53 5.98
N TRP A 6 25.26 7.90 5.64
CA TRP A 6 23.95 8.18 6.23
C TRP A 6 23.69 7.51 7.58
N GLU A 7 24.47 6.47 7.99
CA GLU A 7 24.25 5.77 9.26
C GLU A 7 24.28 6.72 10.47
N LYS A 8 25.19 7.70 10.45
CA LYS A 8 25.31 8.72 11.50
C LYS A 8 24.15 9.71 11.55
N SER A 9 23.30 9.74 10.53
CA SER A 9 22.15 10.64 10.45
C SER A 9 20.87 9.99 10.99
N TYR A 10 20.94 8.71 11.36
CA TYR A 10 19.83 8.05 12.03
C TYR A 10 19.71 8.53 13.48
N PRO A 11 18.55 9.07 13.89
CA PRO A 11 18.33 9.47 15.27
C PRO A 11 18.09 8.22 16.14
N PRO A 12 18.78 8.08 17.29
CA PRO A 12 18.48 6.99 18.22
C PRO A 12 16.99 7.00 18.65
N PRO A 13 16.37 5.81 18.86
CA PRO A 13 16.93 4.47 18.77
C PRO A 13 16.89 3.86 17.37
N ALA A 14 16.47 4.60 16.33
CA ALA A 14 16.44 4.12 14.97
C ALA A 14 17.85 3.85 14.43
N ARG A 15 17.99 2.79 13.62
CA ARG A 15 19.28 2.37 13.07
C ARG A 15 19.15 1.91 11.63
N TRP A 16 20.14 2.24 10.79
CA TRP A 16 20.19 1.76 9.41
C TRP A 16 20.41 0.25 9.31
N ASP A 17 21.21 -0.32 10.21
CA ASP A 17 21.52 -1.75 10.28
C ASP A 17 20.52 -2.56 11.13
N ALA A 18 19.36 -1.98 11.44
CA ALA A 18 18.30 -2.68 12.16
C ALA A 18 17.87 -3.95 11.41
N GLU A 19 17.48 -4.97 12.17
CA GLU A 19 16.94 -6.19 11.61
C GLU A 19 15.63 -5.91 10.86
N VAL A 20 15.57 -6.31 9.60
CA VAL A 20 14.39 -6.24 8.74
C VAL A 20 13.70 -7.59 8.76
N LYS A 21 12.47 -7.63 9.27
CA LYS A 21 11.68 -8.86 9.34
C LYS A 21 11.13 -9.21 7.95
N ILE A 22 11.47 -10.39 7.47
CA ILE A 22 11.00 -10.98 6.23
C ILE A 22 10.12 -12.19 6.56
N GLY A 23 8.93 -12.27 5.93
CA GLY A 23 7.98 -13.34 6.15
C GLY A 23 6.76 -13.23 5.24
N PRO A 24 5.76 -14.11 5.40
CA PRO A 24 4.50 -13.99 4.70
C PRO A 24 3.79 -12.68 5.04
N VAL A 25 3.29 -11.95 4.03
CA VAL A 25 2.60 -10.65 4.25
C VAL A 25 1.37 -10.83 5.15
N TYR A 26 0.62 -11.91 4.98
CA TYR A 26 -0.59 -12.17 5.78
C TYR A 26 -0.29 -12.41 7.26
N ALA A 27 0.92 -12.84 7.62
CA ALA A 27 1.30 -13.02 9.01
C ALA A 27 1.24 -11.71 9.81
N ALA A 28 1.45 -10.56 9.16
CA ALA A 28 1.31 -9.27 9.83
C ALA A 28 -0.12 -9.02 10.37
N LEU A 29 -1.16 -9.50 9.66
CA LEU A 29 -2.53 -9.43 10.15
C LEU A 29 -2.79 -10.42 11.28
N ASP A 30 -2.23 -11.62 11.19
CA ASP A 30 -2.37 -12.64 12.24
C ASP A 30 -1.70 -12.16 13.54
N ASP A 31 -0.46 -11.68 13.47
CA ASP A 31 0.27 -11.09 14.60
C ASP A 31 -0.50 -9.90 15.22
N ALA A 32 -1.05 -9.00 14.37
CA ALA A 32 -1.84 -7.86 14.83
C ALA A 32 -3.15 -8.31 15.52
N ALA A 33 -3.80 -9.36 15.01
CA ALA A 33 -5.01 -9.90 15.62
C ALA A 33 -4.72 -10.61 16.95
N GLU A 34 -3.55 -11.17 17.15
CA GLU A 34 -3.10 -11.71 18.44
C GLU A 34 -2.77 -10.60 19.43
N GLN A 35 -2.03 -9.59 18.99
CA GLN A 35 -1.55 -8.52 19.87
C GLN A 35 -2.61 -7.47 20.19
N PHE A 36 -3.45 -7.11 19.19
CA PHE A 36 -4.41 -6.00 19.26
C PHE A 36 -5.86 -6.43 19.07
N GLY A 37 -6.18 -7.71 19.19
CA GLY A 37 -7.42 -8.37 18.77
C GLY A 37 -8.71 -7.58 18.90
N ASP A 38 -8.97 -6.98 20.06
CA ASP A 38 -10.22 -6.25 20.36
C ASP A 38 -10.15 -4.75 20.02
N ARG A 39 -8.98 -4.27 19.54
CA ARG A 39 -8.84 -2.88 19.08
C ARG A 39 -9.42 -2.70 17.69
N PRO A 40 -9.98 -1.50 17.38
CA PRO A 40 -10.42 -1.19 16.03
C PRO A 40 -9.26 -1.33 15.03
N ALA A 41 -9.50 -2.08 13.94
CA ALA A 41 -8.58 -2.23 12.81
C ALA A 41 -8.99 -1.34 11.65
N VAL A 42 -10.30 -1.28 11.37
CA VAL A 42 -10.85 -0.53 10.25
C VAL A 42 -12.13 0.16 10.65
N GLU A 43 -12.28 1.40 10.20
CA GLU A 43 -13.54 2.13 10.18
C GLU A 43 -13.87 2.49 8.74
N PHE A 44 -15.12 2.27 8.35
CA PHE A 44 -15.63 2.65 7.04
C PHE A 44 -17.08 3.13 7.17
N MET A 45 -17.33 4.36 6.76
CA MET A 45 -18.68 4.97 6.81
C MET A 45 -19.34 4.85 8.20
N GLY A 46 -18.55 4.96 9.28
CA GLY A 46 -18.98 4.90 10.69
C GLY A 46 -19.15 3.49 11.27
N THR A 47 -18.98 2.44 10.48
CA THR A 47 -18.90 1.06 10.98
C THR A 47 -17.47 0.70 11.32
N ARG A 48 -17.25 -0.18 12.30
CA ARG A 48 -15.93 -0.59 12.75
C ARG A 48 -15.81 -2.10 12.82
N ALA A 49 -14.63 -2.60 12.43
CA ALA A 49 -14.19 -3.96 12.73
C ALA A 49 -12.90 -3.95 13.54
N THR A 50 -12.79 -4.90 14.46
CA THR A 50 -11.57 -5.13 15.23
C THR A 50 -10.55 -5.92 14.42
N TYR A 51 -9.30 -6.00 14.90
CA TYR A 51 -8.26 -6.81 14.28
C TYR A 51 -8.64 -8.29 14.22
N ARG A 52 -9.27 -8.83 15.28
CA ARG A 52 -9.77 -10.20 15.32
C ARG A 52 -10.84 -10.44 14.25
N GLN A 53 -11.81 -9.54 14.15
CA GLN A 53 -12.88 -9.62 13.14
C GLN A 53 -12.32 -9.51 11.72
N LEU A 54 -11.39 -8.58 11.47
CA LEU A 54 -10.74 -8.46 10.15
C LEU A 54 -9.98 -9.73 9.76
N ARG A 55 -9.22 -10.32 10.69
CA ARG A 55 -8.55 -11.61 10.46
C ARG A 55 -9.53 -12.73 10.16
N ASP A 56 -10.63 -12.81 10.93
CA ASP A 56 -11.64 -13.86 10.76
C ASP A 56 -12.34 -13.73 9.40
N LEU A 57 -12.65 -12.50 8.95
CA LEU A 57 -13.16 -12.25 7.60
C LEU A 57 -12.14 -12.64 6.52
N ALA A 58 -10.86 -12.31 6.72
CA ALA A 58 -9.79 -12.72 5.79
C ALA A 58 -9.62 -14.24 5.71
N ASN A 59 -9.78 -14.96 6.84
CA ASN A 59 -9.74 -16.43 6.86
C ASN A 59 -10.92 -17.03 6.10
N ARG A 60 -12.13 -16.49 6.30
CA ARG A 60 -13.34 -16.90 5.54
C ARG A 60 -13.16 -16.64 4.05
N ALA A 61 -12.66 -15.44 3.69
CA ALA A 61 -12.35 -15.12 2.30
C ALA A 61 -11.30 -16.08 1.71
N ALA A 62 -10.26 -16.45 2.48
CA ALA A 62 -9.27 -17.43 2.03
C ALA A 62 -9.91 -18.77 1.65
N LYS A 63 -10.78 -19.29 2.52
CA LYS A 63 -11.53 -20.53 2.23
C LYS A 63 -12.43 -20.36 1.00
N GLY A 64 -13.16 -19.24 0.91
CA GLY A 64 -14.02 -18.95 -0.25
C GLY A 64 -13.22 -18.87 -1.56
N PHE A 65 -12.06 -18.19 -1.54
CA PHE A 65 -11.17 -18.15 -2.70
C PHE A 65 -10.62 -19.53 -3.07
N GLN A 66 -10.26 -20.39 -2.11
CA GLN A 66 -9.86 -21.77 -2.38
C GLN A 66 -10.98 -22.57 -3.03
N GLN A 67 -12.23 -22.36 -2.61
CA GLN A 67 -13.41 -22.99 -3.28
C GLN A 67 -13.59 -22.53 -4.72
N LEU A 68 -13.13 -21.32 -5.07
CA LEU A 68 -13.08 -20.82 -6.45
C LEU A 68 -11.82 -21.27 -7.20
N GLY A 69 -10.95 -22.08 -6.60
CA GLY A 69 -9.73 -22.61 -7.21
C GLY A 69 -8.48 -21.77 -6.99
N VAL A 70 -8.52 -20.76 -6.11
CA VAL A 70 -7.33 -19.95 -5.78
C VAL A 70 -6.35 -20.78 -4.97
N GLY A 71 -5.09 -20.76 -5.37
CA GLY A 71 -3.95 -21.42 -4.74
C GLY A 71 -2.64 -20.92 -5.35
N PRO A 72 -1.52 -21.62 -5.09
CA PRO A 72 -0.23 -21.25 -5.66
C PRO A 72 -0.26 -21.14 -7.19
N GLY A 73 0.24 -20.03 -7.72
CA GLY A 73 0.26 -19.74 -9.16
C GLY A 73 -1.03 -19.14 -9.72
N VAL A 74 -2.08 -18.96 -8.91
CA VAL A 74 -3.33 -18.31 -9.35
C VAL A 74 -3.26 -16.81 -9.03
N HIS A 75 -3.55 -15.99 -10.03
CA HIS A 75 -3.55 -14.54 -9.94
C HIS A 75 -4.98 -14.01 -9.81
N VAL A 76 -5.22 -13.23 -8.77
CA VAL A 76 -6.51 -12.62 -8.47
C VAL A 76 -6.42 -11.11 -8.52
N GLY A 77 -7.23 -10.50 -9.38
CA GLY A 77 -7.30 -9.04 -9.55
C GLY A 77 -8.09 -8.35 -8.44
N LEU A 78 -7.60 -7.21 -7.98
CA LEU A 78 -8.35 -6.28 -7.13
C LEU A 78 -8.59 -4.98 -7.89
N TYR A 79 -9.82 -4.76 -8.33
CA TYR A 79 -10.31 -3.53 -8.96
C TYR A 79 -11.28 -2.83 -8.02
N LEU A 80 -10.73 -2.29 -6.94
CA LEU A 80 -11.48 -1.80 -5.79
C LEU A 80 -11.00 -0.41 -5.34
N PRO A 81 -11.92 0.49 -4.94
CA PRO A 81 -11.56 1.65 -4.14
C PRO A 81 -11.21 1.24 -2.70
N ASN A 82 -10.85 2.22 -1.86
CA ASN A 82 -10.59 1.98 -0.45
C ASN A 82 -11.87 1.58 0.29
N THR A 83 -12.11 0.30 0.40
CA THR A 83 -13.24 -0.29 1.13
C THR A 83 -12.75 -1.48 1.95
N PRO A 84 -13.50 -1.93 2.96
CA PRO A 84 -13.14 -3.13 3.71
C PRO A 84 -12.99 -4.38 2.82
N HIS A 85 -13.70 -4.44 1.68
CA HIS A 85 -13.56 -5.52 0.69
C HIS A 85 -12.12 -5.67 0.21
N TYR A 86 -11.40 -4.53 0.01
CA TYR A 86 -10.00 -4.57 -0.41
C TYR A 86 -9.14 -5.31 0.62
N LEU A 87 -9.26 -4.97 1.91
CA LEU A 87 -8.46 -5.59 2.97
C LEU A 87 -8.78 -7.07 3.10
N VAL A 88 -10.07 -7.41 3.14
CA VAL A 88 -10.53 -8.80 3.27
C VAL A 88 -10.08 -9.65 2.09
N ALA A 89 -10.24 -9.14 0.86
CA ALA A 89 -9.81 -9.85 -0.35
C ALA A 89 -8.28 -9.97 -0.42
N PHE A 90 -7.54 -8.88 -0.15
CA PHE A 90 -6.08 -8.88 -0.20
C PHE A 90 -5.48 -9.96 0.70
N PHE A 91 -5.86 -9.98 1.98
CA PHE A 91 -5.36 -10.99 2.91
C PHE A 91 -5.95 -12.37 2.63
N GLY A 92 -7.21 -12.45 2.20
CA GLY A 92 -7.86 -13.71 1.82
C GLY A 92 -7.15 -14.41 0.66
N ILE A 93 -6.80 -13.68 -0.40
CA ILE A 93 -6.06 -14.21 -1.55
C ILE A 93 -4.68 -14.72 -1.13
N LEU A 94 -3.93 -13.92 -0.36
CA LEU A 94 -2.59 -14.31 0.08
C LEU A 94 -2.63 -15.53 1.02
N LYS A 95 -3.62 -15.63 1.90
CA LYS A 95 -3.84 -16.81 2.77
C LYS A 95 -4.26 -18.04 1.97
N ALA A 96 -5.02 -17.86 0.89
CA ALA A 96 -5.37 -18.94 -0.04
C ALA A 96 -4.18 -19.45 -0.86
N GLY A 97 -3.04 -18.76 -0.84
CA GLY A 97 -1.84 -19.07 -1.61
C GLY A 97 -1.76 -18.38 -2.97
N GLY A 98 -2.72 -17.52 -3.30
CA GLY A 98 -2.77 -16.77 -4.55
C GLY A 98 -1.88 -15.53 -4.55
N THR A 99 -1.71 -14.95 -5.75
CA THR A 99 -1.02 -13.67 -5.97
C THR A 99 -2.04 -12.58 -6.23
N VAL A 100 -1.90 -11.43 -5.56
CA VAL A 100 -2.75 -10.25 -5.81
C VAL A 100 -2.25 -9.48 -7.03
N VAL A 101 -3.17 -9.06 -7.89
CA VAL A 101 -2.90 -8.12 -8.99
C VAL A 101 -3.70 -6.84 -8.77
N ASN A 102 -3.04 -5.72 -8.60
CA ASN A 102 -3.71 -4.43 -8.38
C ASN A 102 -4.09 -3.75 -9.69
N TYR A 103 -5.37 -3.39 -9.81
CA TYR A 103 -5.93 -2.64 -10.92
C TYR A 103 -6.40 -1.27 -10.46
N SER A 104 -6.12 -0.24 -11.25
CA SER A 104 -6.57 1.12 -10.97
C SER A 104 -7.94 1.39 -11.59
N PRO A 105 -8.96 1.82 -10.81
CA PRO A 105 -10.21 2.33 -11.37
C PRO A 105 -10.06 3.57 -12.25
N LEU A 106 -8.86 4.13 -12.34
CA LEU A 106 -8.54 5.28 -13.19
C LEU A 106 -7.91 4.88 -14.53
N ASP A 107 -7.61 3.58 -14.73
CA ASP A 107 -7.02 3.09 -15.97
C ASP A 107 -8.07 3.07 -17.09
N ALA A 108 -7.63 3.37 -18.32
CA ALA A 108 -8.44 3.20 -19.51
C ALA A 108 -8.69 1.71 -19.80
N GLU A 109 -9.80 1.39 -20.45
CA GLU A 109 -10.21 0.00 -20.76
C GLU A 109 -9.12 -0.82 -21.47
N ALA A 110 -8.42 -0.22 -22.45
CA ALA A 110 -7.32 -0.89 -23.13
C ALA A 110 -6.14 -1.24 -22.21
N VAL A 111 -5.88 -0.42 -21.17
CA VAL A 111 -4.86 -0.68 -20.15
C VAL A 111 -5.32 -1.81 -19.23
N LEU A 112 -6.60 -1.81 -18.83
CA LEU A 112 -7.17 -2.88 -18.01
C LEU A 112 -7.14 -4.22 -18.75
N ALA A 113 -7.54 -4.24 -20.02
CA ALA A 113 -7.49 -5.44 -20.87
C ALA A 113 -6.06 -5.99 -20.99
N HIS A 114 -5.08 -5.12 -21.27
CA HIS A 114 -3.68 -5.51 -21.31
C HIS A 114 -3.22 -6.11 -19.96
N LYS A 115 -3.55 -5.48 -18.83
CA LYS A 115 -3.16 -6.00 -17.51
C LYS A 115 -3.78 -7.35 -17.20
N VAL A 116 -5.05 -7.59 -17.58
CA VAL A 116 -5.72 -8.88 -17.39
C VAL A 116 -4.98 -9.97 -18.14
N GLU A 117 -4.67 -9.75 -19.42
CA GLU A 117 -3.97 -10.70 -20.27
C GLU A 117 -2.52 -10.94 -19.82
N ASP A 118 -1.75 -9.87 -19.59
CA ASP A 118 -0.35 -9.96 -19.21
C ASP A 118 -0.16 -10.62 -17.84
N SER A 119 -1.01 -10.26 -16.86
CA SER A 119 -0.94 -10.83 -15.51
C SER A 119 -1.54 -12.23 -15.39
N GLU A 120 -2.20 -12.77 -16.44
CA GLU A 120 -2.93 -14.05 -16.36
C GLU A 120 -3.95 -14.06 -15.21
N THR A 121 -4.62 -12.92 -14.97
CA THR A 121 -5.67 -12.83 -13.96
C THR A 121 -6.88 -13.67 -14.35
N THR A 122 -7.24 -14.67 -13.55
CA THR A 122 -8.38 -15.58 -13.81
C THR A 122 -9.63 -15.19 -13.02
N ILE A 123 -9.47 -14.57 -11.86
CA ILE A 123 -10.54 -14.09 -10.99
C ILE A 123 -10.29 -12.62 -10.66
N LEU A 124 -11.33 -11.79 -10.67
CA LEU A 124 -11.18 -10.37 -10.34
C LEU A 124 -12.28 -9.93 -9.37
N VAL A 125 -11.88 -9.23 -8.32
CA VAL A 125 -12.78 -8.67 -7.30
C VAL A 125 -13.11 -7.23 -7.63
N THR A 126 -14.40 -6.87 -7.65
CA THR A 126 -14.90 -5.51 -7.88
C THR A 126 -16.13 -5.21 -7.03
N LEU A 127 -16.75 -4.05 -7.23
CA LEU A 127 -18.01 -3.66 -6.58
C LEU A 127 -19.11 -3.46 -7.63
N ASP A 128 -20.36 -3.63 -7.21
CA ASP A 128 -21.59 -3.42 -7.99
C ASP A 128 -21.92 -1.93 -8.25
N LEU A 129 -20.88 -1.12 -8.39
CA LEU A 129 -21.01 0.31 -8.65
C LEU A 129 -21.05 0.59 -10.15
N PRO A 130 -21.92 1.52 -10.60
CA PRO A 130 -22.03 1.90 -12.03
C PRO A 130 -20.71 2.35 -12.67
N GLN A 131 -19.77 2.83 -11.86
CA GLN A 131 -18.45 3.30 -12.32
C GLN A 131 -17.40 2.17 -12.41
N LEU A 132 -17.67 0.99 -11.83
CA LEU A 132 -16.69 -0.09 -11.73
C LEU A 132 -17.15 -1.36 -12.45
N PHE A 133 -18.34 -1.87 -12.10
CA PHE A 133 -18.82 -3.18 -12.59
C PHE A 133 -18.86 -3.28 -14.11
N PRO A 134 -19.45 -2.33 -14.89
CA PRO A 134 -19.58 -2.48 -16.32
C PRO A 134 -18.24 -2.64 -17.06
N GLN A 135 -17.18 -1.97 -16.58
CA GLN A 135 -15.85 -2.09 -17.18
C GLN A 135 -15.27 -3.49 -16.99
N MET A 136 -15.45 -4.08 -15.81
CA MET A 136 -14.95 -5.43 -15.54
C MET A 136 -15.83 -6.51 -16.20
N ALA A 137 -17.14 -6.31 -16.26
CA ALA A 137 -18.06 -7.21 -16.98
C ALA A 137 -17.73 -7.29 -18.48
N ALA A 138 -17.31 -6.16 -19.08
CA ALA A 138 -16.87 -6.14 -20.49
C ALA A 138 -15.57 -6.94 -20.74
N LEU A 139 -14.74 -7.14 -19.70
CA LEU A 139 -13.50 -7.92 -19.80
C LEU A 139 -13.67 -9.39 -19.45
N LEU A 140 -14.84 -9.83 -18.99
CA LEU A 140 -15.07 -11.24 -18.69
C LEU A 140 -14.89 -12.10 -19.95
N GLY A 141 -14.07 -13.14 -19.85
CA GLY A 141 -13.66 -13.97 -20.99
C GLY A 141 -12.43 -13.46 -21.75
N HIS A 142 -11.98 -12.21 -21.52
CA HIS A 142 -10.75 -11.66 -22.10
C HIS A 142 -9.52 -12.14 -21.31
N GLY A 143 -8.44 -12.48 -22.03
CA GLY A 143 -7.12 -12.78 -21.42
C GLY A 143 -7.13 -13.90 -20.38
N GLY A 144 -8.18 -14.74 -20.33
CA GLY A 144 -8.32 -15.80 -19.34
C GLY A 144 -9.10 -15.42 -18.08
N LEU A 145 -9.69 -14.21 -18.01
CA LEU A 145 -10.56 -13.80 -16.90
C LEU A 145 -11.87 -14.63 -16.92
N GLU A 146 -12.03 -15.51 -15.95
CA GLU A 146 -13.13 -16.47 -15.88
C GLU A 146 -14.26 -16.03 -14.97
N LYS A 147 -13.93 -15.32 -13.86
CA LYS A 147 -14.89 -14.99 -12.81
C LYS A 147 -14.71 -13.56 -12.29
N LEU A 148 -15.85 -12.93 -11.99
CA LEU A 148 -15.91 -11.70 -11.21
C LEU A 148 -16.50 -12.01 -9.84
N VAL A 149 -15.78 -11.60 -8.80
CA VAL A 149 -16.29 -11.57 -7.42
C VAL A 149 -16.77 -10.17 -7.13
N ILE A 150 -18.06 -9.99 -6.85
CA ILE A 150 -18.71 -8.69 -6.85
C ILE A 150 -19.28 -8.41 -5.48
N GLY A 151 -18.76 -7.34 -4.84
CA GLY A 151 -19.23 -6.85 -3.56
C GLY A 151 -20.21 -5.68 -3.71
N GLY A 152 -21.17 -5.60 -2.81
CA GLY A 152 -22.00 -4.42 -2.62
C GLY A 152 -21.45 -3.53 -1.52
N MET A 153 -21.62 -2.21 -1.64
CA MET A 153 -21.16 -1.28 -0.57
C MET A 153 -21.80 -1.58 0.80
N GLY A 154 -22.95 -2.25 0.82
CA GLY A 154 -23.67 -2.66 2.02
C GLY A 154 -23.35 -4.07 2.53
N ASP A 155 -22.59 -4.87 1.83
CA ASP A 155 -22.42 -6.30 2.11
C ASP A 155 -21.84 -6.57 3.49
N LEU A 156 -20.82 -5.83 3.88
CA LEU A 156 -20.15 -6.01 5.18
C LEU A 156 -20.97 -5.44 6.34
N ALA A 157 -22.01 -4.65 6.07
CA ALA A 157 -22.98 -4.21 7.07
C ALA A 157 -23.97 -5.32 7.48
N ALA A 158 -24.11 -6.37 6.69
CA ALA A 158 -24.92 -7.53 7.04
C ALA A 158 -24.29 -8.40 8.16
N TYR A 159 -23.00 -8.25 8.39
CA TYR A 159 -22.32 -8.89 9.53
C TYR A 159 -22.58 -8.06 10.79
N PRO A 160 -22.87 -8.69 11.94
CA PRO A 160 -23.16 -7.99 13.19
C PRO A 160 -22.10 -6.96 13.58
N GLU A 161 -20.86 -7.20 13.19
CA GLU A 161 -19.70 -6.36 13.43
C GLU A 161 -19.75 -5.01 12.69
N PHE A 162 -20.52 -4.94 11.59
CA PHE A 162 -20.66 -3.75 10.74
C PHE A 162 -22.09 -3.21 10.70
N ALA A 163 -23.00 -3.72 11.51
CA ALA A 163 -24.45 -3.54 11.39
C ALA A 163 -24.99 -2.14 11.76
N SER A 164 -24.15 -1.14 12.06
CA SER A 164 -24.63 0.12 12.65
C SER A 164 -25.03 1.21 11.65
N ILE A 165 -24.90 0.98 10.32
CA ILE A 165 -25.20 2.00 9.31
C ILE A 165 -26.06 1.45 8.17
N THR A 166 -26.99 2.29 7.71
CA THR A 166 -27.72 2.08 6.46
C THR A 166 -26.79 2.42 5.29
N LEU A 167 -26.00 1.46 4.83
CA LEU A 167 -25.24 1.61 3.60
C LEU A 167 -26.17 1.61 2.38
N PRO A 168 -25.78 2.24 1.26
CA PRO A 168 -26.55 2.16 0.03
C PRO A 168 -26.83 0.70 -0.32
N LYS A 169 -28.08 0.37 -0.65
CA LYS A 169 -28.39 -0.96 -1.16
C LYS A 169 -27.60 -1.21 -2.44
N SER A 170 -27.20 -2.48 -2.63
CA SER A 170 -26.71 -2.98 -3.91
C SER A 170 -27.60 -2.46 -5.04
N ASN A 171 -26.98 -1.92 -6.08
CA ASN A 171 -27.73 -1.58 -7.29
C ASN A 171 -28.08 -2.91 -7.99
N ASP A 172 -29.30 -3.06 -8.53
CA ASP A 172 -29.75 -4.22 -9.30
C ASP A 172 -29.00 -4.35 -10.66
N LEU A 173 -27.68 -4.04 -10.67
CA LEU A 173 -26.84 -4.04 -11.87
C LEU A 173 -26.32 -5.45 -12.22
N VAL A 174 -26.31 -6.34 -11.23
CA VAL A 174 -25.64 -7.64 -11.34
C VAL A 174 -26.66 -8.77 -11.27
N THR A 175 -26.63 -9.65 -12.27
CA THR A 175 -27.24 -10.98 -12.17
C THR A 175 -26.15 -11.96 -11.78
N TYR A 176 -26.28 -12.57 -10.61
CA TYR A 176 -25.32 -13.53 -10.10
C TYR A 176 -25.51 -14.92 -10.76
N ASP A 177 -24.38 -15.53 -11.13
CA ASP A 177 -24.31 -16.87 -11.73
C ASP A 177 -22.91 -17.48 -11.43
N ASP A 178 -22.52 -18.54 -12.15
CA ASP A 178 -21.23 -19.22 -11.96
C ASP A 178 -20.01 -18.32 -12.32
N THR A 179 -20.22 -17.24 -13.07
CA THR A 179 -19.19 -16.29 -13.50
C THR A 179 -19.23 -14.97 -12.73
N HIS A 180 -20.37 -14.62 -12.15
CA HIS A 180 -20.60 -13.43 -11.33
C HIS A 180 -20.93 -13.87 -9.89
N VAL A 181 -19.89 -13.97 -9.07
CA VAL A 181 -19.96 -14.52 -7.71
C VAL A 181 -20.19 -13.41 -6.68
N PRO A 182 -21.19 -13.51 -5.78
CA PRO A 182 -21.35 -12.55 -4.71
C PRO A 182 -20.15 -12.57 -3.76
N PHE A 183 -19.58 -11.39 -3.41
CA PHE A 183 -18.47 -11.32 -2.45
C PHE A 183 -18.83 -11.96 -1.10
N VAL A 184 -20.06 -11.76 -0.63
CA VAL A 184 -20.55 -12.32 0.63
C VAL A 184 -20.52 -13.84 0.66
N SER A 185 -20.66 -14.53 -0.51
CA SER A 185 -20.59 -15.98 -0.57
C SER A 185 -19.19 -16.52 -0.23
N LEU A 186 -18.13 -15.72 -0.44
CA LEU A 186 -16.79 -16.09 0.02
C LEU A 186 -16.68 -16.16 1.54
N LEU A 187 -17.57 -15.48 2.26
CA LEU A 187 -17.54 -15.33 3.70
C LEU A 187 -18.50 -16.28 4.42
N ASP A 188 -19.38 -16.96 3.66
CA ASP A 188 -20.36 -17.91 4.21
C ASP A 188 -19.73 -19.29 4.45
N ASN A 189 -18.79 -19.34 5.39
CA ASN A 189 -18.09 -20.55 5.80
C ASN A 189 -17.46 -20.35 7.20
N ASP A 190 -16.81 -21.39 7.72
CA ASP A 190 -16.21 -21.41 9.06
C ASP A 190 -14.79 -20.78 9.13
N GLY A 191 -14.23 -20.31 8.01
CA GLY A 191 -12.88 -19.76 7.95
C GLY A 191 -11.73 -20.78 8.05
N THR A 192 -12.03 -22.06 8.02
CA THR A 192 -11.01 -23.13 8.05
C THR A 192 -10.50 -23.36 6.62
N TYR A 193 -9.44 -22.68 6.23
CA TYR A 193 -8.79 -22.81 4.92
C TYR A 193 -7.56 -23.74 4.98
N THR A 194 -7.09 -24.24 3.84
CA THR A 194 -5.86 -25.02 3.75
C THR A 194 -4.66 -24.11 3.65
N PRO A 195 -3.77 -24.07 4.65
CA PRO A 195 -2.57 -23.23 4.59
C PRO A 195 -1.64 -23.67 3.44
N HIS A 196 -1.10 -22.69 2.71
CA HIS A 196 -0.01 -22.88 1.77
C HIS A 196 1.24 -22.22 2.34
N PRO A 197 2.18 -23.00 2.92
CA PRO A 197 3.40 -22.45 3.51
C PRO A 197 4.24 -21.69 2.48
N ILE A 198 4.68 -20.50 2.83
CA ILE A 198 5.63 -19.71 2.05
C ILE A 198 7.04 -20.09 2.54
N GLU A 199 7.67 -21.04 1.84
CA GLU A 199 9.00 -21.53 2.22
C GLU A 199 10.08 -20.47 2.03
N ASP A 200 10.00 -19.71 0.93
CA ASP A 200 10.90 -18.59 0.65
C ASP A 200 10.11 -17.30 0.38
N PRO A 201 9.91 -16.47 1.41
CA PRO A 201 9.23 -15.19 1.24
C PRO A 201 9.96 -14.19 0.34
N ALA A 202 11.27 -14.32 0.17
CA ALA A 202 12.05 -13.44 -0.70
C ALA A 202 11.85 -13.78 -2.19
N GLU A 203 11.44 -15.00 -2.50
CA GLU A 203 11.23 -15.47 -3.87
C GLU A 203 9.76 -15.56 -4.27
N THR A 204 8.84 -15.79 -3.29
CA THR A 204 7.41 -15.97 -3.55
C THR A 204 6.72 -14.63 -3.80
N ILE A 205 6.12 -14.46 -4.97
CA ILE A 205 5.41 -13.24 -5.36
C ILE A 205 4.12 -13.12 -4.56
N ALA A 206 3.94 -11.97 -3.89
CA ALA A 206 2.70 -11.63 -3.20
C ALA A 206 1.80 -10.73 -4.06
N VAL A 207 2.41 -9.78 -4.77
CA VAL A 207 1.69 -8.78 -5.56
C VAL A 207 2.35 -8.57 -6.91
N LEU A 208 1.56 -8.55 -7.97
CA LEU A 208 1.93 -7.93 -9.25
C LEU A 208 1.41 -6.49 -9.25
N GLN A 209 2.33 -5.55 -9.24
CA GLN A 209 2.02 -4.13 -9.21
C GLN A 209 2.42 -3.47 -10.51
N TYR A 210 1.42 -3.08 -11.32
CA TYR A 210 1.70 -2.45 -12.59
C TYR A 210 2.17 -1.00 -12.44
N THR A 211 3.24 -0.66 -13.14
CA THR A 211 3.80 0.70 -13.15
C THR A 211 3.29 1.48 -14.34
N GLY A 212 2.95 2.75 -14.14
CA GLY A 212 2.68 3.68 -15.24
C GLY A 212 3.98 4.14 -15.88
N GLY A 213 4.51 3.37 -16.84
CA GLY A 213 5.68 3.77 -17.60
C GLY A 213 5.37 4.95 -18.55
N THR A 214 6.28 5.92 -18.62
CA THR A 214 6.18 7.05 -19.59
C THR A 214 6.47 6.62 -21.04
N THR A 215 6.99 5.40 -21.26
CA THR A 215 7.56 4.94 -22.55
C THR A 215 7.13 3.53 -22.92
N GLY A 216 5.83 3.21 -22.88
CA GLY A 216 5.35 1.89 -23.32
C GLY A 216 4.20 1.34 -22.46
N PRO A 217 3.73 0.10 -22.73
CA PRO A 217 2.69 -0.53 -21.94
C PRO A 217 3.15 -0.69 -20.47
N PRO A 218 2.23 -0.64 -19.51
CA PRO A 218 2.54 -0.86 -18.12
C PRO A 218 3.23 -2.21 -17.88
N LYS A 219 4.27 -2.23 -17.04
CA LYS A 219 5.00 -3.45 -16.66
C LYS A 219 4.60 -3.89 -15.26
N GLY A 220 4.36 -5.18 -15.06
CA GLY A 220 4.06 -5.75 -13.76
C GLY A 220 5.33 -5.94 -12.92
N ALA A 221 5.56 -5.11 -11.91
CA ALA A 221 6.63 -5.33 -10.95
C ALA A 221 6.26 -6.51 -10.02
N MET A 222 7.14 -7.50 -9.93
CA MET A 222 6.99 -8.66 -9.04
C MET A 222 7.45 -8.30 -7.64
N LEU A 223 6.47 -8.03 -6.75
CA LEU A 223 6.73 -7.74 -5.34
C LEU A 223 6.52 -9.02 -4.53
N THR A 224 7.59 -9.51 -3.92
CA THR A 224 7.56 -10.72 -3.11
C THR A 224 6.98 -10.44 -1.72
N HIS A 225 6.60 -11.50 -1.01
CA HIS A 225 6.27 -11.40 0.41
C HIS A 225 7.41 -10.74 1.19
N GLY A 226 8.66 -11.11 0.87
CA GLY A 226 9.86 -10.52 1.48
C GLY A 226 10.00 -9.03 1.21
N ASN A 227 9.79 -8.57 -0.03
CA ASN A 227 9.89 -7.16 -0.37
C ASN A 227 8.91 -6.29 0.44
N LEU A 228 7.64 -6.71 0.49
CA LEU A 228 6.59 -5.97 1.20
C LEU A 228 6.78 -5.98 2.72
N THR A 229 7.17 -7.12 3.28
CA THR A 229 7.42 -7.22 4.72
C THR A 229 8.68 -6.49 5.15
N ALA A 230 9.71 -6.48 4.30
CA ALA A 230 10.89 -5.65 4.48
C ALA A 230 10.54 -4.17 4.53
N ALA A 231 9.82 -3.66 3.52
CA ALA A 231 9.37 -2.27 3.48
C ALA A 231 8.55 -1.89 4.71
N GLY A 232 7.63 -2.74 5.15
CA GLY A 232 6.88 -2.54 6.39
C GLY A 232 7.78 -2.43 7.63
N SER A 233 8.82 -3.29 7.74
CA SER A 233 9.81 -3.23 8.83
C SER A 233 10.65 -1.96 8.77
N GLN A 234 11.06 -1.55 7.57
CA GLN A 234 11.80 -0.32 7.35
C GLN A 234 11.01 0.91 7.79
N TYR A 235 9.71 0.99 7.45
CA TYR A 235 8.86 2.08 7.93
C TYR A 235 8.71 2.09 9.45
N ILE A 236 8.48 0.95 10.10
CA ILE A 236 8.44 0.87 11.57
C ILE A 236 9.73 1.41 12.17
N GLU A 237 10.89 1.05 11.62
CA GLU A 237 12.18 1.52 12.13
C GLU A 237 12.33 3.03 11.96
N THR A 238 11.92 3.59 10.82
CA THR A 238 12.00 5.05 10.57
C THR A 238 11.07 5.88 11.45
N THR A 239 9.99 5.28 12.01
CA THR A 239 9.09 5.96 12.95
C THR A 239 9.58 5.96 14.39
N LYS A 240 10.67 5.24 14.70
CA LYS A 240 11.26 5.23 16.05
C LYS A 240 11.88 6.58 16.39
N GLY A 241 11.81 6.92 17.67
CA GLY A 241 12.41 8.15 18.20
C GLY A 241 12.27 8.23 19.71
N GLU A 242 12.95 9.20 20.32
CA GLU A 242 12.82 9.52 21.74
C GLU A 242 12.46 11.01 21.87
N PRO A 243 11.22 11.33 22.38
CA PRO A 243 10.15 10.38 22.75
C PRO A 243 9.55 9.67 21.53
N PRO A 244 8.88 8.49 21.71
CA PRO A 244 8.21 7.81 20.62
C PRO A 244 7.15 8.68 19.95
N VAL A 245 7.18 8.76 18.61
CA VAL A 245 6.18 9.53 17.83
C VAL A 245 4.86 8.78 17.77
N LEU A 246 4.92 7.47 17.53
CA LEU A 246 3.76 6.60 17.42
C LEU A 246 3.74 5.56 18.54
N THR A 247 2.55 5.29 19.06
CA THR A 247 2.33 4.31 20.13
C THR A 247 1.53 3.13 19.57
N PRO A 248 2.08 1.91 19.53
CA PRO A 248 1.37 0.75 19.03
C PRO A 248 -0.01 0.58 19.68
N GLY A 249 -1.01 0.30 18.86
CA GLY A 249 -2.39 0.10 19.28
C GLY A 249 -3.16 1.37 19.62
N GLN A 250 -2.61 2.58 19.46
CA GLN A 250 -3.28 3.83 19.85
C GLN A 250 -3.49 4.80 18.69
N GLU A 251 -2.91 4.53 17.53
CA GLU A 251 -2.92 5.45 16.42
C GLU A 251 -4.15 5.28 15.52
N ARG A 252 -4.48 6.35 14.79
CA ARG A 252 -5.53 6.37 13.76
C ARG A 252 -4.99 6.95 12.47
N CYS A 253 -5.10 6.20 11.40
CA CYS A 253 -4.68 6.62 10.07
C CYS A 253 -5.91 6.96 9.22
N LEU A 254 -5.98 8.19 8.70
CA LEU A 254 -6.94 8.53 7.68
C LEU A 254 -6.40 8.08 6.32
N LEU A 255 -7.01 7.05 5.75
CA LEU A 255 -6.53 6.38 4.57
C LEU A 255 -7.34 6.81 3.34
N VAL A 256 -6.81 7.82 2.63
CA VAL A 256 -7.40 8.42 1.42
C VAL A 256 -6.61 8.10 0.15
N LEU A 257 -5.31 7.77 0.31
CA LEU A 257 -4.50 7.30 -0.80
C LEU A 257 -5.01 5.94 -1.29
N PRO A 258 -5.07 5.70 -2.61
CA PRO A 258 -5.68 4.49 -3.14
C PRO A 258 -4.87 3.24 -2.80
N LEU A 259 -5.52 2.24 -2.19
CA LEU A 259 -4.89 0.98 -1.78
C LEU A 259 -4.36 0.15 -2.95
N PHE A 260 -4.92 0.33 -4.15
CA PHE A 260 -4.39 -0.31 -5.37
C PHE A 260 -3.03 0.27 -5.79
N HIS A 261 -2.57 1.36 -5.17
CA HIS A 261 -1.24 1.92 -5.38
C HIS A 261 -0.30 1.51 -4.25
N ILE A 262 0.93 1.10 -4.60
CA ILE A 262 1.90 0.55 -3.65
C ILE A 262 2.20 1.49 -2.48
N TYR A 263 2.15 2.81 -2.68
CA TYR A 263 2.37 3.78 -1.61
C TYR A 263 1.35 3.60 -0.47
N ALA A 264 0.06 3.56 -0.79
CA ALA A 264 -0.96 3.35 0.23
C ALA A 264 -0.94 1.92 0.79
N LEU A 265 -0.72 0.91 -0.06
CA LEU A 265 -0.66 -0.48 0.36
C LEU A 265 0.38 -0.68 1.46
N THR A 266 1.61 -0.19 1.26
CA THR A 266 2.70 -0.43 2.21
C THR A 266 2.78 0.63 3.29
N SER A 267 2.81 1.93 2.91
CA SER A 267 3.05 3.03 3.85
C SER A 267 1.83 3.43 4.67
N CYS A 268 0.62 2.96 4.29
CA CYS A 268 -0.58 3.14 5.08
C CYS A 268 -1.08 1.79 5.61
N MET A 269 -1.59 0.89 4.76
CA MET A 269 -2.24 -0.34 5.21
C MET A 269 -1.29 -1.26 6.00
N LEU A 270 -0.15 -1.68 5.43
CA LEU A 270 0.76 -2.59 6.12
C LEU A 270 1.44 -1.94 7.33
N LEU A 271 1.75 -0.64 7.27
CA LEU A 271 2.24 0.11 8.43
C LEU A 271 1.21 0.12 9.57
N CYS A 272 -0.06 0.46 9.27
CA CYS A 272 -1.13 0.49 10.26
C CYS A 272 -1.35 -0.87 10.93
N ILE A 273 -1.36 -1.94 10.14
CA ILE A 273 -1.52 -3.30 10.66
C ILE A 273 -0.38 -3.64 11.63
N ARG A 274 0.87 -3.36 11.28
CA ARG A 274 2.03 -3.60 12.16
C ARG A 274 2.01 -2.76 13.43
N LEU A 275 1.44 -1.55 13.37
CA LEU A 275 1.27 -0.66 14.53
C LEU A 275 0.04 -0.99 15.37
N GLY A 276 -0.88 -1.82 14.91
CA GLY A 276 -2.19 -1.97 15.52
C GLY A 276 -3.03 -0.68 15.46
N ALA A 277 -2.82 0.15 14.43
CA ALA A 277 -3.53 1.42 14.23
C ALA A 277 -4.90 1.20 13.58
N GLU A 278 -5.87 2.04 13.92
CA GLU A 278 -7.18 2.07 13.26
C GLU A 278 -7.05 2.74 11.88
N MET A 279 -7.48 2.06 10.82
CA MET A 279 -7.56 2.61 9.46
C MET A 279 -8.96 3.19 9.22
N VAL A 280 -9.06 4.50 9.11
CA VAL A 280 -10.29 5.20 8.71
C VAL A 280 -10.29 5.32 7.19
N LEU A 281 -11.08 4.48 6.52
CA LEU A 281 -11.06 4.36 5.07
C LEU A 281 -11.97 5.39 4.40
N HIS A 282 -11.42 6.09 3.41
CA HIS A 282 -12.18 6.90 2.47
C HIS A 282 -12.04 6.33 1.05
N PRO A 283 -13.14 6.07 0.35
CA PRO A 283 -13.10 5.52 -1.01
C PRO A 283 -12.32 6.40 -2.00
N ARG A 284 -12.29 7.70 -1.74
CA ARG A 284 -11.56 8.71 -2.52
C ARG A 284 -11.21 9.89 -1.63
N PHE A 285 -10.26 10.71 -2.09
CA PHE A 285 -9.97 11.99 -1.45
C PHE A 285 -11.13 12.96 -1.67
N ASP A 286 -11.68 13.45 -0.57
CA ASP A 286 -12.64 14.56 -0.51
C ASP A 286 -12.10 15.56 0.50
N LEU A 287 -11.77 16.77 0.04
CA LEU A 287 -11.06 17.77 0.82
C LEU A 287 -11.79 18.15 2.11
N GLU A 288 -13.09 18.41 2.00
CA GLU A 288 -13.90 18.85 3.13
C GLU A 288 -14.07 17.74 4.17
N ALA A 289 -14.36 16.52 3.70
CA ALA A 289 -14.48 15.34 4.55
C ALA A 289 -13.17 15.04 5.27
N VAL A 290 -12.03 15.05 4.55
CA VAL A 290 -10.69 14.80 5.13
C VAL A 290 -10.39 15.79 6.25
N ILE A 291 -10.56 17.08 6.02
CA ILE A 291 -10.24 18.11 7.01
C ILE A 291 -11.14 17.95 8.25
N LYS A 292 -12.45 17.76 8.06
CA LYS A 292 -13.40 17.55 9.17
C LYS A 292 -13.10 16.28 9.96
N GLU A 293 -12.77 15.19 9.29
CA GLU A 293 -12.49 13.92 9.97
C GLU A 293 -11.17 13.92 10.73
N ILE A 294 -10.13 14.60 10.26
CA ILE A 294 -8.90 14.77 11.03
C ILE A 294 -9.21 15.34 12.41
N ALA A 295 -10.00 16.42 12.47
CA ALA A 295 -10.38 17.04 13.73
C ALA A 295 -11.34 16.17 14.55
N ALA A 296 -12.43 15.66 13.93
CA ALA A 296 -13.51 14.96 14.62
C ALA A 296 -13.05 13.59 15.18
N LYS A 297 -12.27 12.85 14.41
CA LYS A 297 -11.81 11.50 14.78
C LYS A 297 -10.43 11.50 15.44
N LYS A 298 -9.82 12.67 15.65
CA LYS A 298 -8.48 12.79 16.23
C LYS A 298 -7.47 11.91 15.50
N ILE A 299 -7.39 12.09 14.19
CA ILE A 299 -6.46 11.37 13.33
C ILE A 299 -5.02 11.69 13.74
N THR A 300 -4.18 10.68 13.84
CA THR A 300 -2.78 10.80 14.25
C THR A 300 -1.79 10.58 13.11
N ILE A 301 -2.22 9.83 12.07
CA ILE A 301 -1.41 9.52 10.88
C ILE A 301 -2.15 9.99 9.63
N PHE A 302 -1.48 10.80 8.82
CA PHE A 302 -2.01 11.23 7.52
C PHE A 302 -0.91 11.22 6.45
N MET A 303 -1.05 10.31 5.47
CA MET A 303 -0.18 10.21 4.32
C MET A 303 -0.90 10.76 3.09
N GLY A 304 -0.19 11.59 2.33
CA GLY A 304 -0.77 12.26 1.17
C GLY A 304 0.25 12.50 0.06
N VAL A 305 -0.18 13.26 -0.93
CA VAL A 305 0.67 13.79 -2.00
C VAL A 305 0.68 15.32 -1.92
N PRO A 306 1.68 16.03 -2.50
CA PRO A 306 1.81 17.48 -2.35
C PRO A 306 0.54 18.28 -2.68
N THR A 307 -0.22 17.85 -3.70
CA THR A 307 -1.45 18.50 -4.12
C THR A 307 -2.57 18.43 -3.06
N MET A 308 -2.62 17.37 -2.26
CA MET A 308 -3.57 17.24 -1.15
C MET A 308 -3.24 18.26 -0.04
N PHE A 309 -1.98 18.37 0.35
CA PHE A 309 -1.54 19.35 1.35
C PHE A 309 -1.76 20.80 0.87
N THR A 310 -1.48 21.07 -0.41
CA THR A 310 -1.77 22.37 -1.02
C THR A 310 -3.27 22.69 -0.96
N ALA A 311 -4.14 21.73 -1.31
CA ALA A 311 -5.58 21.92 -1.24
C ALA A 311 -6.08 22.18 0.20
N MET A 312 -5.53 21.46 1.19
CA MET A 312 -5.83 21.69 2.61
C MET A 312 -5.47 23.10 3.05
N LEU A 313 -4.27 23.59 2.68
CA LEU A 313 -3.81 24.94 3.01
C LEU A 313 -4.63 26.05 2.35
N MET A 314 -5.31 25.74 1.24
CA MET A 314 -6.20 26.68 0.53
C MET A 314 -7.65 26.60 0.99
N TYR A 315 -7.99 25.68 1.89
CA TYR A 315 -9.36 25.50 2.37
C TYR A 315 -9.80 26.70 3.22
N PRO A 316 -10.93 27.35 2.90
CA PRO A 316 -11.43 28.48 3.67
C PRO A 316 -11.69 28.10 5.13
N GLY A 317 -11.10 28.84 6.07
CA GLY A 317 -11.26 28.58 7.51
C GLY A 317 -10.38 27.44 8.05
N ILE A 318 -9.39 26.97 7.30
CA ILE A 318 -8.47 25.90 7.78
C ILE A 318 -7.79 26.25 9.10
N ALA A 319 -7.54 27.53 9.37
CA ALA A 319 -6.91 27.99 10.61
C ALA A 319 -7.79 27.76 11.85
N ASP A 320 -9.09 27.60 11.67
CA ASP A 320 -10.06 27.35 12.74
C ASP A 320 -10.27 25.84 13.00
N ILE A 321 -9.63 24.99 12.20
CA ILE A 321 -9.74 23.52 12.31
C ILE A 321 -8.61 22.97 13.18
N ASP A 322 -8.98 22.15 14.16
CA ASP A 322 -8.02 21.51 15.05
C ASP A 322 -7.29 20.33 14.36
N LEU A 323 -6.07 20.57 13.92
CA LEU A 323 -5.18 19.54 13.34
C LEU A 323 -4.13 19.02 14.34
N SER A 324 -4.19 19.44 15.61
CA SER A 324 -3.18 19.15 16.64
C SER A 324 -3.06 17.67 17.02
N SER A 325 -4.03 16.85 16.62
CA SER A 325 -3.96 15.38 16.82
C SER A 325 -2.94 14.69 15.91
N LEU A 326 -2.53 15.33 14.81
CA LEU A 326 -1.56 14.75 13.88
C LEU A 326 -0.19 14.59 14.55
N LYS A 327 0.37 13.39 14.48
CA LYS A 327 1.70 13.03 14.99
C LYS A 327 2.67 12.66 13.87
N PHE A 328 2.15 12.02 12.84
CA PHE A 328 2.93 11.53 11.71
C PHE A 328 2.24 11.89 10.41
N THR A 329 2.89 12.75 9.62
CA THR A 329 2.42 13.11 8.29
C THR A 329 3.55 12.91 7.29
N GLY A 330 3.20 12.40 6.12
CA GLY A 330 4.15 12.12 5.04
C GLY A 330 3.61 12.52 3.68
N SER A 331 4.50 13.05 2.85
CA SER A 331 4.26 13.36 1.45
C SER A 331 5.18 12.52 0.57
N GLY A 332 4.61 11.93 -0.47
CA GLY A 332 5.35 11.13 -1.45
C GLY A 332 4.71 11.20 -2.83
N GLY A 333 5.30 10.50 -3.80
CA GLY A 333 4.80 10.41 -5.16
C GLY A 333 5.10 11.61 -6.07
N ALA A 334 5.52 12.74 -5.51
CA ALA A 334 5.99 13.92 -6.23
C ALA A 334 6.85 14.80 -5.30
N PRO A 335 7.73 15.68 -5.83
CA PRO A 335 8.50 16.61 -5.01
C PRO A 335 7.61 17.54 -4.20
N LEU A 336 7.90 17.68 -2.91
CA LEU A 336 7.14 18.52 -1.99
C LEU A 336 7.67 19.97 -2.04
N PRO A 337 6.83 20.96 -2.44
CA PRO A 337 7.27 22.36 -2.37
C PRO A 337 7.56 22.79 -0.92
N LEU A 338 8.71 23.41 -0.71
CA LEU A 338 9.14 23.84 0.62
C LEU A 338 8.13 24.74 1.33
N GLU A 339 7.51 25.67 0.58
CA GLU A 339 6.46 26.54 1.12
C GLU A 339 5.27 25.74 1.68
N VAL A 340 4.84 24.70 0.95
CA VAL A 340 3.74 23.83 1.40
C VAL A 340 4.13 23.10 2.69
N GLN A 341 5.33 22.56 2.74
CA GLN A 341 5.88 21.91 3.93
C GLN A 341 5.86 22.83 5.15
N GLN A 342 6.46 24.02 5.02
CA GLN A 342 6.59 24.99 6.11
C GLN A 342 5.21 25.49 6.59
N ARG A 343 4.30 25.83 5.66
CA ARG A 343 2.96 26.31 6.00
C ARG A 343 2.13 25.22 6.70
N PHE A 344 2.20 23.98 6.21
CA PHE A 344 1.46 22.87 6.83
C PHE A 344 1.98 22.56 8.24
N GLN A 345 3.30 22.58 8.44
CA GLN A 345 3.91 22.41 9.76
C GLN A 345 3.51 23.54 10.73
N ALA A 346 3.50 24.78 10.26
CA ALA A 346 3.08 25.92 11.08
C ALA A 346 1.59 25.83 11.49
N LEU A 347 0.73 25.32 10.59
CA LEU A 347 -0.71 25.18 10.81
C LEU A 347 -1.03 24.02 11.76
N SER A 348 -0.44 22.85 11.54
CA SER A 348 -0.80 21.61 12.26
C SER A 348 0.02 21.37 13.53
N GLY A 349 1.18 22.02 13.66
CA GLY A 349 2.19 21.67 14.67
C GLY A 349 2.90 20.33 14.40
N CYS A 350 2.53 19.60 13.34
CA CYS A 350 3.11 18.33 12.97
C CYS A 350 4.09 18.49 11.81
N THR A 351 5.22 17.81 11.89
CA THR A 351 6.20 17.83 10.80
C THR A 351 5.66 17.09 9.59
N LEU A 352 5.65 17.75 8.42
CA LEU A 352 5.37 17.10 7.15
C LEU A 352 6.65 16.49 6.60
N ASN A 353 6.75 15.16 6.70
CA ASN A 353 7.91 14.41 6.25
C ASN A 353 7.84 14.17 4.74
N GLU A 354 8.99 14.11 4.09
CA GLU A 354 9.08 13.72 2.70
C GLU A 354 9.83 12.40 2.57
N GLY A 355 9.38 11.56 1.64
CA GLY A 355 10.02 10.31 1.28
C GLY A 355 10.03 10.13 -0.23
N TRP A 356 11.04 9.41 -0.73
CA TRP A 356 11.15 9.00 -2.10
C TRP A 356 11.12 7.47 -2.20
N GLY A 357 10.48 7.00 -3.23
CA GLY A 357 10.39 5.60 -3.59
C GLY A 357 9.50 5.41 -4.81
N MET A 358 9.43 4.19 -5.30
CA MET A 358 8.69 3.84 -6.50
C MET A 358 8.09 2.43 -6.35
N THR A 359 7.28 2.01 -7.29
CA THR A 359 6.65 0.68 -7.24
C THR A 359 7.68 -0.42 -7.05
N GLU A 360 8.78 -0.34 -7.77
CA GLU A 360 9.88 -1.30 -7.78
C GLU A 360 10.66 -1.35 -6.45
N THR A 361 10.43 -0.39 -5.54
CA THR A 361 11.05 -0.37 -4.20
C THR A 361 10.07 -0.63 -3.05
N SER A 362 8.83 -1.04 -3.33
CA SER A 362 7.77 -1.47 -2.38
C SER A 362 7.24 -0.45 -1.34
N PRO A 363 7.14 0.81 -1.48
CA PRO A 363 7.73 1.91 -2.22
C PRO A 363 8.89 2.60 -1.46
N ALA A 364 9.54 1.92 -0.55
CA ALA A 364 10.51 2.47 0.38
C ALA A 364 11.90 2.68 -0.28
N GLY A 365 12.35 3.91 -0.41
CA GLY A 365 13.70 4.26 -0.85
C GLY A 365 14.41 5.10 0.19
N THR A 366 13.94 6.33 0.38
CA THR A 366 14.41 7.26 1.41
C THR A 366 13.24 7.80 2.22
N PHE A 367 13.54 8.28 3.42
CA PHE A 367 12.56 8.95 4.27
C PHE A 367 13.24 9.99 5.17
N SER A 368 12.59 11.11 5.39
CA SER A 368 13.08 12.15 6.31
C SER A 368 13.06 11.63 7.76
N PRO A 369 14.15 11.75 8.54
CA PRO A 369 14.18 11.31 9.92
C PRO A 369 13.08 11.98 10.75
N MET A 370 12.43 11.21 11.62
CA MET A 370 11.39 11.73 12.53
C MET A 370 11.94 12.70 13.56
N HIS A 371 13.15 12.45 13.99
CA HIS A 371 13.90 13.29 14.94
C HIS A 371 15.27 13.64 14.36
N GLY A 372 15.94 14.59 14.99
CA GLY A 372 17.30 14.99 14.58
C GLY A 372 17.34 16.00 13.43
N GLN A 373 18.45 16.03 12.72
CA GLN A 373 18.68 17.00 11.66
C GLN A 373 17.93 16.63 10.38
N ARG A 374 17.14 17.56 9.90
CA ARG A 374 16.48 17.49 8.58
C ARG A 374 17.07 18.53 7.66
N LYS A 375 17.03 18.24 6.36
CA LYS A 375 17.42 19.20 5.32
C LYS A 375 16.20 19.54 4.49
N GLU A 376 15.89 20.79 4.38
CA GLU A 376 14.83 21.30 3.51
C GLU A 376 15.13 20.95 2.05
N GLY A 377 14.11 20.55 1.29
CA GLY A 377 14.26 20.12 -0.09
C GLY A 377 14.96 18.77 -0.27
N SER A 378 15.06 17.98 0.81
CA SER A 378 15.62 16.61 0.76
C SER A 378 14.53 15.60 1.01
N CYS A 379 14.47 14.54 0.17
CA CYS A 379 13.59 13.38 0.39
C CYS A 379 14.10 12.42 1.48
N GLY A 380 15.08 12.81 2.28
CA GLY A 380 15.56 12.08 3.45
C GLY A 380 16.79 11.21 3.21
N ILE A 381 16.97 10.23 4.09
CA ILE A 381 18.07 9.27 4.07
C ILE A 381 17.55 7.89 3.66
N PRO A 382 18.40 6.99 3.12
CA PRO A 382 18.00 5.63 2.79
C PRO A 382 17.32 4.95 3.98
N VAL A 383 16.22 4.24 3.75
CA VAL A 383 15.58 3.45 4.81
C VAL A 383 16.48 2.28 5.24
N PRO A 384 16.22 1.61 6.38
CA PRO A 384 17.09 0.55 6.89
C PRO A 384 17.46 -0.51 5.84
N GLN A 385 18.74 -0.87 5.82
CA GLN A 385 19.35 -1.85 4.90
C GLN A 385 19.28 -1.49 3.40
N VAL A 386 18.82 -0.29 3.06
CA VAL A 386 18.89 0.22 1.68
C VAL A 386 20.24 0.90 1.45
N VAL A 387 20.86 0.54 0.34
CA VAL A 387 22.10 1.14 -0.15
C VAL A 387 21.81 1.90 -1.43
N LEU A 388 22.25 3.16 -1.47
CA LEU A 388 22.17 4.00 -2.67
C LEU A 388 23.55 4.19 -3.28
N LYS A 389 23.59 4.20 -4.60
CA LYS A 389 24.70 4.69 -5.44
C LYS A 389 24.14 5.64 -6.49
N PHE A 390 24.99 6.48 -7.05
CA PHE A 390 24.60 7.44 -8.06
C PHE A 390 25.41 7.16 -9.32
N ALA A 391 24.74 6.70 -10.39
CA ALA A 391 25.39 6.46 -11.67
C ALA A 391 25.53 7.76 -12.46
N ASP A 392 26.64 7.90 -13.19
CA ASP A 392 26.83 9.03 -14.10
C ASP A 392 25.72 9.02 -15.17
N VAL A 393 25.06 10.17 -15.38
CA VAL A 393 23.94 10.28 -16.31
C VAL A 393 24.36 10.11 -17.78
N THR A 394 25.65 10.27 -18.09
CA THR A 394 26.22 10.11 -19.45
C THR A 394 26.90 8.76 -19.65
N ASP A 395 27.41 8.16 -18.58
CA ASP A 395 28.05 6.83 -18.58
C ASP A 395 27.57 6.00 -17.38
N PRO A 396 26.40 5.35 -17.49
CA PRO A 396 25.79 4.63 -16.34
C PRO A 396 26.60 3.42 -15.86
N THR A 397 27.73 3.10 -16.48
CA THR A 397 28.67 2.08 -15.99
C THR A 397 29.56 2.62 -14.87
N LYS A 398 29.59 3.92 -14.65
CA LYS A 398 30.38 4.60 -13.62
C LYS A 398 29.48 5.19 -12.54
N TYR A 399 30.02 5.26 -11.33
CA TYR A 399 29.37 5.96 -10.22
C TYR A 399 30.07 7.30 -9.96
N VAL A 400 29.25 8.30 -9.66
CA VAL A 400 29.73 9.64 -9.27
C VAL A 400 29.96 9.70 -7.76
N ALA A 401 30.70 10.70 -7.31
CA ALA A 401 30.94 10.93 -5.89
C ALA A 401 29.69 11.49 -5.21
N LEU A 402 29.60 11.34 -3.87
CA LEU A 402 28.53 11.95 -3.08
C LEU A 402 28.58 13.47 -3.19
N GLY A 403 27.42 14.06 -3.54
CA GLY A 403 27.28 15.51 -3.78
C GLY A 403 27.36 15.88 -5.27
N GLU A 404 27.63 14.91 -6.15
CA GLU A 404 27.55 15.09 -7.59
C GLU A 404 26.22 14.54 -8.12
N ARG A 405 25.72 15.13 -9.20
CA ARG A 405 24.47 14.74 -9.82
C ARG A 405 24.59 13.39 -10.52
N GLY A 406 23.68 12.45 -10.20
CA GLY A 406 23.67 11.13 -10.81
C GLY A 406 22.30 10.45 -10.76
N GLU A 407 22.13 9.39 -11.57
CA GLU A 407 20.95 8.52 -11.52
C GLU A 407 20.98 7.70 -10.23
N ILE A 408 19.89 7.72 -9.48
CA ILE A 408 19.75 6.91 -8.27
C ILE A 408 19.75 5.42 -8.65
N CYS A 409 20.68 4.67 -8.07
CA CYS A 409 20.74 3.22 -8.14
C CYS A 409 20.55 2.66 -6.72
N ILE A 410 19.57 1.77 -6.55
CA ILE A 410 19.14 1.28 -5.24
C ILE A 410 19.29 -0.22 -5.10
N ALA A 411 19.75 -0.69 -3.94
CA ALA A 411 19.73 -2.08 -3.56
C ALA A 411 19.20 -2.21 -2.12
N GLY A 412 18.38 -3.21 -1.87
CA GLY A 412 17.80 -3.46 -0.54
C GLY A 412 16.78 -4.60 -0.59
N PRO A 413 16.37 -5.11 0.58
CA PRO A 413 15.43 -6.23 0.66
C PRO A 413 14.01 -5.89 0.16
N ASN A 414 13.69 -4.62 0.02
CA ASN A 414 12.42 -4.08 -0.46
C ASN A 414 12.38 -3.87 -1.99
N VAL A 415 13.50 -4.06 -2.70
CA VAL A 415 13.57 -3.92 -4.16
C VAL A 415 12.95 -5.15 -4.82
N MET A 416 12.10 -4.93 -5.83
CA MET A 416 11.36 -5.96 -6.55
C MET A 416 12.24 -7.09 -7.08
N LYS A 417 11.64 -8.26 -7.28
CA LYS A 417 12.30 -9.41 -7.92
C LYS A 417 12.62 -9.17 -9.40
N GLY A 418 11.83 -8.32 -10.08
CA GLY A 418 11.94 -8.00 -11.49
C GLY A 418 10.57 -7.71 -12.11
N TYR A 419 10.50 -7.60 -13.43
CA TYR A 419 9.26 -7.41 -14.18
C TYR A 419 8.68 -8.74 -14.65
N TRP A 420 7.39 -8.95 -14.42
CA TRP A 420 6.65 -10.14 -14.80
C TRP A 420 6.76 -10.38 -16.31
N LYS A 421 7.12 -11.63 -16.70
CA LYS A 421 7.32 -12.06 -18.09
C LYS A 421 8.25 -11.17 -18.94
N ASN A 422 9.03 -10.29 -18.31
CA ASN A 422 9.91 -9.38 -19.02
C ASN A 422 11.35 -9.41 -18.47
N PRO A 423 12.08 -10.52 -18.72
CA PRO A 423 13.45 -10.67 -18.24
C PRO A 423 14.41 -9.64 -18.86
N GLN A 424 14.15 -9.20 -20.10
CA GLN A 424 14.99 -8.19 -20.74
C GLN A 424 14.84 -6.82 -20.03
N ALA A 425 13.60 -6.37 -19.76
CA ALA A 425 13.40 -5.13 -19.02
C ALA A 425 13.96 -5.21 -17.59
N THR A 426 13.91 -6.38 -16.98
CA THR A 426 14.55 -6.63 -15.68
C THR A 426 16.06 -6.46 -15.78
N ALA A 427 16.72 -7.10 -16.75
CA ALA A 427 18.15 -6.99 -16.95
C ALA A 427 18.58 -5.55 -17.28
N ASP A 428 17.85 -4.86 -18.14
CA ASP A 428 18.13 -3.48 -18.55
C ASP A 428 17.99 -2.48 -17.39
N SER A 429 17.18 -2.81 -16.39
CA SER A 429 16.98 -1.99 -15.19
C SER A 429 17.99 -2.25 -14.07
N MET A 430 18.91 -3.19 -14.23
CA MET A 430 19.89 -3.54 -13.22
C MET A 430 21.31 -3.14 -13.64
N THR A 431 22.10 -2.65 -12.69
CA THR A 431 23.54 -2.48 -12.91
C THR A 431 24.27 -3.81 -12.81
N ALA A 432 25.48 -3.91 -13.36
CA ALA A 432 26.33 -5.08 -13.23
C ALA A 432 26.64 -5.46 -11.77
N ALA A 433 26.52 -4.51 -10.83
CA ALA A 433 26.72 -4.71 -9.41
C ALA A 433 25.40 -5.08 -8.65
N GLY A 434 24.32 -5.35 -9.36
CA GLY A 434 23.03 -5.77 -8.77
C GLY A 434 22.20 -4.63 -8.15
N PHE A 435 22.43 -3.36 -8.54
CA PHE A 435 21.60 -2.24 -8.12
C PHE A 435 20.51 -2.00 -9.16
N PHE A 436 19.29 -1.76 -8.71
CA PHE A 436 18.20 -1.33 -9.57
C PHE A 436 18.40 0.14 -9.95
N ARG A 437 18.33 0.43 -11.25
CA ARG A 437 18.39 1.76 -11.84
C ARG A 437 17.01 2.38 -11.89
N THR A 438 16.82 3.49 -11.23
CA THR A 438 15.49 4.06 -11.00
C THR A 438 15.00 4.96 -12.13
N GLY A 439 15.90 5.49 -12.94
CA GLY A 439 15.61 6.56 -13.89
C GLY A 439 15.49 7.95 -13.24
N ASP A 440 15.45 8.03 -11.92
CA ASP A 440 15.40 9.29 -11.19
C ASP A 440 16.82 9.85 -10.98
N VAL A 441 16.98 11.15 -11.15
CA VAL A 441 18.26 11.86 -11.01
C VAL A 441 18.23 12.75 -9.78
N ALA A 442 19.22 12.64 -8.91
CA ALA A 442 19.39 13.43 -7.70
C ALA A 442 20.73 14.18 -7.68
#